data_74e8d620025f224d5cda13d3fd90c50b
#
_entry.id   74e8d620025f224d5cda13d3fd90c50b
#
_cell.length_a   1.000
_cell.length_b   1.000
_cell.length_c   1.000
_cell.angle_alpha   90.00
_cell.angle_beta   90.00
_cell.angle_gamma   90.00
#
_symmetry.space_group_name_H-M   'P 1'
#
loop_
_entity.id
_entity.type
_entity.pdbx_description
1 polymer ?
#
loop_
_entity_poly.entity_id
_entity_poly.type
_entity_poly.pdbx_seq_one_letter_code
_entity_poly.pdbx_strand_id
1 'polypeptide(L)'
;MAPLPDGPAAGAQVRRGGAYLYLRRYVQNQNYAVLGAVLYAFSGWGLYNIFFNHFIDVLALFPWMLWALDETIYNGRHGLFAFWVGINLLNNYFFFIGQVLFLIIYFLCKVSAGDLKLTPRLFGHLAFESVLGAALGFVILWPAVLSLLQNPRTIDLSSGWGFLTYSKPQQYLAILLSWILPPDSPYMTSIWSEGIIKWTSMTAYLPLCSLAGAVAYWQTRQGDSKKRIIGTCAVFALVPVLNSGFYALNSSYYARWYYMPVLILAAMTVNALEDHNTDLDTPARGLGWIMLATLAFALVPVLDNDTGTWSLGVLKNPGQYFVVLGFGLAGLLLYRLICQKWRADSRLCCTAFFAASGGRTAALPSA
;
A
#
# COMPACT_ATOMS: atom_id res chain seq x y z
N MET A 1 13.84 2.57 -18.97
CA MET A 1 13.35 3.68 -18.13
C MET A 1 14.11 4.93 -18.54
N ALA A 2 13.42 5.96 -19.05
CA ALA A 2 14.08 7.21 -19.44
C ALA A 2 14.53 7.97 -18.17
N PRO A 3 15.72 8.61 -18.17
CA PRO A 3 16.11 9.49 -17.09
C PRO A 3 15.11 10.65 -16.98
N LEU A 4 14.76 11.01 -15.74
CA LEU A 4 13.94 12.20 -15.50
C LEU A 4 14.68 13.45 -16.01
N PRO A 5 14.01 14.37 -16.73
CA PRO A 5 14.65 15.60 -17.17
C PRO A 5 15.14 16.39 -15.95
N ASP A 6 16.36 16.86 -16.03
CA ASP A 6 17.00 17.73 -15.05
C ASP A 6 16.14 19.02 -14.90
N GLY A 7 15.37 19.08 -13.83
CA GLY A 7 14.51 20.22 -13.50
C GLY A 7 15.12 21.05 -12.36
N PRO A 8 14.80 22.33 -12.28
CA PRO A 8 15.49 23.30 -11.46
C PRO A 8 15.33 23.09 -9.97
N ALA A 9 16.44 23.20 -9.25
CA ALA A 9 16.61 23.50 -7.85
C ALA A 9 16.09 22.48 -6.81
N ALA A 10 17.06 21.87 -6.11
CA ALA A 10 16.87 21.03 -4.93
C ALA A 10 15.90 21.62 -3.88
N GLY A 11 15.80 22.95 -3.77
CA GLY A 11 14.88 23.62 -2.85
C GLY A 11 13.39 23.52 -3.21
N ALA A 12 13.03 23.27 -4.47
CA ALA A 12 11.63 23.06 -4.87
C ALA A 12 11.17 21.61 -4.63
N GLN A 13 12.09 20.66 -4.57
CA GLN A 13 11.81 19.24 -4.36
C GLN A 13 11.47 18.91 -2.89
N VAL A 14 12.02 19.66 -1.93
CA VAL A 14 11.74 19.46 -0.50
C VAL A 14 10.28 19.82 -0.15
N ARG A 15 9.62 20.66 -0.94
CA ARG A 15 8.19 21.01 -0.75
C ARG A 15 7.22 19.93 -1.26
N ARG A 16 7.71 18.92 -1.96
CA ARG A 16 6.88 17.83 -2.50
C ARG A 16 7.04 16.62 -1.59
N GLY A 17 5.93 16.09 -1.07
CA GLY A 17 5.95 14.94 -0.15
C GLY A 17 6.60 13.69 -0.77
N GLY A 18 7.19 12.83 0.07
CA GLY A 18 7.93 11.63 -0.37
C GLY A 18 7.10 10.71 -1.27
N ALA A 19 5.82 10.55 -0.99
CA ALA A 19 4.92 9.76 -1.83
C ALA A 19 4.81 10.31 -3.26
N TYR A 20 4.73 11.64 -3.43
CA TYR A 20 4.72 12.27 -4.74
C TYR A 20 6.02 11.98 -5.50
N LEU A 21 7.19 12.14 -4.87
CA LEU A 21 8.49 11.90 -5.52
C LEU A 21 8.66 10.46 -5.93
N TYR A 22 8.26 9.52 -5.06
CA TYR A 22 8.28 8.10 -5.38
C TYR A 22 7.37 7.78 -6.57
N LEU A 23 6.11 8.26 -6.54
CA LEU A 23 5.11 7.98 -7.57
C LEU A 23 5.44 8.67 -8.90
N ARG A 24 6.05 9.87 -8.87
CA ARG A 24 6.48 10.61 -10.06
C ARG A 24 7.44 9.83 -10.95
N ARG A 25 8.14 8.86 -10.38
CA ARG A 25 9.03 7.94 -11.13
C ARG A 25 8.25 6.98 -12.05
N TYR A 26 7.01 6.69 -11.72
CA TYR A 26 6.20 5.68 -12.40
C TYR A 26 5.18 6.26 -13.37
N VAL A 27 4.90 7.56 -13.32
CA VAL A 27 3.94 8.25 -14.18
C VAL A 27 4.59 9.42 -14.90
N GLN A 28 4.16 9.69 -16.13
CA GLN A 28 4.68 10.80 -16.95
C GLN A 28 4.02 12.12 -16.54
N ASN A 29 2.71 12.12 -16.35
CA ASN A 29 1.96 13.29 -15.93
C ASN A 29 2.00 13.47 -14.42
N GLN A 30 2.49 14.64 -13.98
CA GLN A 30 2.61 14.98 -12.56
C GLN A 30 1.28 14.96 -11.79
N ASN A 31 0.15 15.18 -12.46
CA ASN A 31 -1.16 15.18 -11.82
C ASN A 31 -1.53 13.79 -11.29
N TYR A 32 -1.13 12.72 -12.01
CA TYR A 32 -1.30 11.35 -11.50
C TYR A 32 -0.40 11.05 -10.31
N ALA A 33 0.80 11.61 -10.27
CA ALA A 33 1.66 11.49 -9.08
C ALA A 33 1.05 12.20 -7.86
N VAL A 34 0.46 13.38 -8.05
CA VAL A 34 -0.28 14.09 -6.98
C VAL A 34 -1.48 13.27 -6.55
N LEU A 35 -2.28 12.77 -7.50
CA LEU A 35 -3.44 11.91 -7.19
C LEU A 35 -3.03 10.69 -6.36
N GLY A 36 -1.98 9.98 -6.79
CA GLY A 36 -1.48 8.82 -6.05
C GLY A 36 -0.98 9.15 -4.65
N ALA A 37 -0.32 10.29 -4.47
CA ALA A 37 0.11 10.76 -3.15
C ALA A 37 -1.09 11.07 -2.25
N VAL A 38 -2.17 11.65 -2.79
CA VAL A 38 -3.44 11.88 -2.06
C VAL A 38 -4.10 10.54 -1.70
N LEU A 39 -4.20 9.60 -2.65
CA LEU A 39 -4.75 8.27 -2.39
C LEU A 39 -3.97 7.54 -1.29
N TYR A 40 -2.65 7.66 -1.27
CA TYR A 40 -1.81 7.09 -0.24
C TYR A 40 -2.01 7.76 1.13
N ALA A 41 -1.97 9.09 1.19
CA ALA A 41 -2.09 9.85 2.42
C ALA A 41 -3.45 9.63 3.11
N PHE A 42 -4.53 9.59 2.33
CA PHE A 42 -5.90 9.36 2.79
C PHE A 42 -6.33 7.89 2.67
N SER A 43 -5.37 6.96 2.57
CA SER A 43 -5.67 5.54 2.63
C SER A 43 -6.36 5.14 3.93
N GLY A 44 -7.05 4.00 3.91
CA GLY A 44 -7.68 3.45 5.12
C GLY A 44 -6.70 3.33 6.28
N TRP A 45 -5.43 2.99 5.99
CA TRP A 45 -4.39 2.93 7.01
C TRP A 45 -4.12 4.30 7.66
N GLY A 46 -3.98 5.35 6.85
CA GLY A 46 -3.77 6.72 7.35
C GLY A 46 -4.95 7.22 8.15
N LEU A 47 -6.18 7.01 7.65
CA LEU A 47 -7.41 7.45 8.33
C LEU A 47 -7.66 6.67 9.62
N TYR A 48 -7.46 5.36 9.63
CA TYR A 48 -7.66 4.52 10.81
C TYR A 48 -6.68 4.86 11.93
N ASN A 49 -5.44 5.18 11.60
CA ASN A 49 -4.37 5.44 12.56
C ASN A 49 -4.16 6.93 12.88
N ILE A 50 -5.04 7.82 12.44
CA ILE A 50 -4.89 9.29 12.59
C ILE A 50 -4.74 9.73 14.06
N PHE A 51 -5.24 8.94 15.00
CA PHE A 51 -5.14 9.23 16.44
C PHE A 51 -3.76 8.97 17.03
N PHE A 52 -2.90 8.28 16.27
CA PHE A 52 -1.54 7.96 16.70
C PHE A 52 -0.54 8.76 15.87
N ASN A 53 -0.13 9.94 16.37
CA ASN A 53 0.79 10.84 15.64
C ASN A 53 2.03 10.11 15.12
N HIS A 54 2.64 9.24 15.95
CA HIS A 54 3.82 8.46 15.57
C HIS A 54 3.58 7.43 14.43
N PHE A 55 2.33 7.11 14.09
CA PHE A 55 2.00 6.30 12.91
C PHE A 55 1.95 7.16 11.67
N ILE A 56 1.41 8.37 11.78
CA ILE A 56 1.33 9.31 10.65
C ILE A 56 2.74 9.75 10.20
N ASP A 57 3.67 9.93 11.14
CA ASP A 57 5.06 10.22 10.82
C ASP A 57 5.70 9.09 10.00
N VAL A 58 5.43 7.84 10.36
CA VAL A 58 5.92 6.67 9.61
C VAL A 58 5.32 6.63 8.19
N LEU A 59 4.01 6.91 8.06
CA LEU A 59 3.34 7.02 6.75
C LEU A 59 4.00 8.10 5.88
N ALA A 60 4.37 9.23 6.46
CA ALA A 60 4.97 10.36 5.74
C ALA A 60 6.43 10.11 5.34
N LEU A 61 7.22 9.46 6.21
CA LEU A 61 8.67 9.31 6.02
C LEU A 61 9.07 8.08 5.20
N PHE A 62 8.31 7.00 5.25
CA PHE A 62 8.62 5.78 4.51
C PHE A 62 8.77 5.98 2.99
N PRO A 63 7.90 6.73 2.29
CA PRO A 63 8.04 6.93 0.85
C PRO A 63 9.35 7.64 0.46
N TRP A 64 9.90 8.49 1.33
CA TRP A 64 11.21 9.13 1.10
C TRP A 64 12.33 8.10 1.12
N MET A 65 12.28 7.13 2.03
CA MET A 65 13.29 6.08 2.11
C MET A 65 13.23 5.18 0.86
N LEU A 66 12.02 4.83 0.41
CA LEU A 66 11.84 4.02 -0.80
C LEU A 66 12.25 4.78 -2.07
N TRP A 67 11.94 6.08 -2.15
CA TRP A 67 12.42 6.95 -3.22
C TRP A 67 13.95 7.06 -3.22
N ALA A 68 14.56 7.25 -2.05
CA ALA A 68 16.01 7.35 -1.92
C ALA A 68 16.71 6.04 -2.34
N LEU A 69 16.15 4.88 -1.98
CA LEU A 69 16.64 3.58 -2.45
C LEU A 69 16.65 3.52 -3.99
N ASP A 70 15.54 3.90 -4.62
CA ASP A 70 15.44 3.92 -6.08
C ASP A 70 16.39 4.95 -6.71
N GLU A 71 16.62 6.12 -6.08
CA GLU A 71 17.60 7.11 -6.55
C GLU A 71 19.04 6.57 -6.48
N THR A 72 19.38 5.84 -5.43
CA THR A 72 20.69 5.19 -5.30
C THR A 72 20.85 4.10 -6.37
N ILE A 73 19.82 3.28 -6.61
CA ILE A 73 19.87 2.20 -7.58
C ILE A 73 19.96 2.70 -9.03
N TYR A 74 19.09 3.63 -9.42
CA TYR A 74 18.94 4.01 -10.82
C TYR A 74 19.72 5.26 -11.22
N ASN A 75 19.94 6.19 -10.28
CA ASN A 75 20.61 7.47 -10.56
C ASN A 75 21.99 7.58 -9.88
N GLY A 76 22.43 6.57 -9.13
CA GLY A 76 23.74 6.55 -8.47
C GLY A 76 23.92 7.64 -7.40
N ARG A 77 22.84 8.11 -6.78
CA ARG A 77 22.91 9.15 -5.74
C ARG A 77 23.35 8.52 -4.42
N HIS A 78 24.57 8.81 -4.03
CA HIS A 78 25.17 8.27 -2.80
C HIS A 78 24.78 9.05 -1.55
N GLY A 79 24.66 8.33 -0.42
CA GLY A 79 24.39 8.90 0.90
C GLY A 79 22.92 9.26 1.17
N LEU A 80 22.10 9.39 0.12
CA LEU A 80 20.70 9.75 0.26
C LEU A 80 19.89 8.63 0.92
N PHE A 81 20.14 7.39 0.53
CA PHE A 81 19.48 6.23 1.12
C PHE A 81 19.91 6.06 2.60
N ALA A 82 21.19 6.18 2.92
CA ALA A 82 21.69 6.14 4.31
C ALA A 82 21.01 7.20 5.19
N PHE A 83 20.89 8.43 4.68
CA PHE A 83 20.20 9.51 5.40
C PHE A 83 18.75 9.14 5.75
N TRP A 84 17.96 8.68 4.76
CA TRP A 84 16.55 8.34 5.00
C TRP A 84 16.37 7.05 5.80
N VAL A 85 17.29 6.09 5.74
CA VAL A 85 17.34 4.95 6.65
C VAL A 85 17.52 5.44 8.09
N GLY A 86 18.49 6.34 8.34
CA GLY A 86 18.71 6.93 9.66
C GLY A 86 17.49 7.68 10.18
N ILE A 87 16.86 8.53 9.36
CA ILE A 87 15.66 9.28 9.76
C ILE A 87 14.47 8.34 10.10
N ASN A 88 14.21 7.31 9.31
CA ASN A 88 13.12 6.36 9.60
C ASN A 88 13.40 5.58 10.90
N LEU A 89 14.64 5.18 11.14
CA LEU A 89 15.03 4.50 12.38
C LEU A 89 14.89 5.42 13.60
N LEU A 90 15.38 6.69 13.52
CA LEU A 90 15.24 7.69 14.56
C LEU A 90 13.79 8.02 14.88
N ASN A 91 12.94 8.07 13.85
CA ASN A 91 11.52 8.36 14.03
C ASN A 91 10.80 7.24 14.79
N ASN A 92 10.99 5.98 14.38
CA ASN A 92 10.29 4.86 15.01
C ASN A 92 10.99 3.52 14.75
N TYR A 93 11.80 3.06 15.70
CA TYR A 93 12.55 1.81 15.62
C TYR A 93 11.63 0.57 15.48
N PHE A 94 10.43 0.60 16.07
CA PHE A 94 9.50 -0.52 16.02
C PHE A 94 8.97 -0.75 14.59
N PHE A 95 8.55 0.30 13.90
CA PHE A 95 8.11 0.21 12.50
C PHE A 95 9.29 -0.03 11.55
N PHE A 96 10.48 0.46 11.92
CA PHE A 96 11.68 0.32 11.09
C PHE A 96 12.04 -1.14 10.82
N ILE A 97 11.84 -2.05 11.77
CA ILE A 97 12.05 -3.50 11.57
C ILE A 97 11.20 -4.01 10.40
N GLY A 98 9.93 -3.66 10.38
CA GLY A 98 9.02 -4.00 9.29
C GLY A 98 9.43 -3.34 7.96
N GLN A 99 9.92 -2.11 8.00
CA GLN A 99 10.41 -1.41 6.80
C GLN A 99 11.64 -2.12 6.21
N VAL A 100 12.57 -2.59 7.02
CA VAL A 100 13.74 -3.37 6.56
C VAL A 100 13.28 -4.64 5.85
N LEU A 101 12.35 -5.39 6.43
CA LEU A 101 11.80 -6.59 5.79
C LEU A 101 11.13 -6.24 4.44
N PHE A 102 10.34 -5.17 4.41
CA PHE A 102 9.71 -4.73 3.18
C PHE A 102 10.73 -4.29 2.11
N LEU A 103 11.79 -3.58 2.48
CA LEU A 103 12.87 -3.19 1.56
C LEU A 103 13.56 -4.42 0.95
N ILE A 104 13.77 -5.48 1.75
CA ILE A 104 14.31 -6.76 1.25
C ILE A 104 13.35 -7.37 0.23
N ILE A 105 12.05 -7.47 0.55
CA ILE A 105 11.01 -7.96 -0.37
C ILE A 105 11.00 -7.13 -1.66
N TYR A 106 10.97 -5.81 -1.53
CA TYR A 106 10.97 -4.88 -2.64
C TYR A 106 12.17 -5.08 -3.57
N PHE A 107 13.37 -5.14 -2.99
CA PHE A 107 14.61 -5.36 -3.73
C PHE A 107 14.61 -6.72 -4.45
N LEU A 108 14.30 -7.81 -3.74
CA LEU A 108 14.27 -9.15 -4.33
C LEU A 108 13.22 -9.27 -5.45
N CYS A 109 12.05 -8.66 -5.28
CA CYS A 109 11.02 -8.63 -6.31
C CYS A 109 11.46 -7.86 -7.55
N LYS A 110 12.19 -6.74 -7.41
CA LYS A 110 12.76 -6.00 -8.55
C LYS A 110 13.84 -6.80 -9.28
N VAL A 111 14.73 -7.45 -8.54
CA VAL A 111 15.74 -8.34 -9.13
C VAL A 111 15.07 -9.49 -9.88
N SER A 112 14.11 -10.16 -9.25
CA SER A 112 13.42 -11.31 -9.84
C SER A 112 12.56 -10.94 -11.07
N ALA A 113 12.03 -9.71 -11.13
CA ALA A 113 11.29 -9.22 -12.28
C ALA A 113 12.20 -8.78 -13.45
N GLY A 114 13.51 -8.67 -13.22
CA GLY A 114 14.45 -8.17 -14.21
C GLY A 114 14.51 -6.64 -14.30
N ASP A 115 13.79 -5.91 -13.43
CA ASP A 115 13.80 -4.45 -13.37
C ASP A 115 15.13 -3.91 -12.84
N LEU A 116 15.90 -4.77 -12.16
CA LEU A 116 17.19 -4.46 -11.58
C LEU A 116 18.21 -5.56 -11.85
N LYS A 117 19.35 -5.18 -12.45
CA LYS A 117 20.50 -6.08 -12.58
C LYS A 117 21.36 -5.96 -11.33
N LEU A 118 21.35 -7.03 -10.53
CA LEU A 118 22.18 -7.10 -9.33
C LEU A 118 23.65 -7.29 -9.70
N THR A 119 24.48 -6.33 -9.32
CA THR A 119 25.95 -6.45 -9.41
C THR A 119 26.53 -6.48 -8.02
N PRO A 120 27.68 -7.16 -7.76
CA PRO A 120 28.34 -7.16 -6.44
C PRO A 120 28.64 -5.73 -5.93
N ARG A 121 29.00 -4.83 -6.85
CA ARG A 121 29.29 -3.42 -6.52
C ARG A 121 28.01 -2.70 -6.01
N LEU A 122 26.87 -2.87 -6.67
CA LEU A 122 25.60 -2.27 -6.26
C LEU A 122 25.17 -2.83 -4.92
N PHE A 123 25.23 -4.17 -4.76
CA PHE A 123 24.88 -4.82 -3.50
C PHE A 123 25.74 -4.32 -2.34
N GLY A 124 27.08 -4.28 -2.52
CA GLY A 124 28.00 -3.78 -1.50
C GLY A 124 27.74 -2.32 -1.14
N HIS A 125 27.40 -1.49 -2.14
CA HIS A 125 27.07 -0.09 -1.91
C HIS A 125 25.78 0.08 -1.12
N LEU A 126 24.70 -0.63 -1.49
CA LEU A 126 23.43 -0.59 -0.76
C LEU A 126 23.56 -1.14 0.67
N ALA A 127 24.32 -2.22 0.86
CA ALA A 127 24.62 -2.76 2.17
C ALA A 127 25.38 -1.73 3.03
N PHE A 128 26.40 -1.06 2.46
CA PHE A 128 27.15 -0.02 3.14
C PHE A 128 26.25 1.15 3.56
N GLU A 129 25.40 1.68 2.66
CA GLU A 129 24.47 2.77 2.99
C GLU A 129 23.43 2.35 4.03
N SER A 130 22.95 1.09 3.99
CA SER A 130 22.05 0.56 5.01
C SER A 130 22.69 0.54 6.39
N VAL A 131 23.93 0.03 6.48
CA VAL A 131 24.68 -0.02 7.74
C VAL A 131 24.99 1.40 8.25
N LEU A 132 25.41 2.30 7.35
CA LEU A 132 25.70 3.69 7.70
C LEU A 132 24.42 4.39 8.23
N GLY A 133 23.28 4.22 7.56
CA GLY A 133 22.02 4.77 8.02
C GLY A 133 21.57 4.19 9.38
N ALA A 134 21.74 2.88 9.58
CA ALA A 134 21.47 2.24 10.86
C ALA A 134 22.40 2.77 11.97
N ALA A 135 23.68 3.01 11.65
CA ALA A 135 24.64 3.59 12.59
C ALA A 135 24.26 5.00 13.02
N LEU A 136 23.73 5.83 12.10
CA LEU A 136 23.21 7.15 12.43
C LEU A 136 22.03 7.08 13.42
N GLY A 137 21.18 6.07 13.29
CA GLY A 137 20.02 5.83 14.18
C GLY A 137 20.38 5.07 15.47
N PHE A 138 21.60 4.57 15.62
CA PHE A 138 22.01 3.70 16.72
C PHE A 138 21.88 4.36 18.10
N VAL A 139 21.99 5.69 18.17
CA VAL A 139 21.80 6.47 19.41
C VAL A 139 20.44 6.19 20.07
N ILE A 140 19.38 5.98 19.28
CA ILE A 140 18.05 5.63 19.79
C ILE A 140 17.86 4.11 19.82
N LEU A 141 18.39 3.39 18.84
CA LEU A 141 18.22 1.95 18.73
C LEU A 141 18.82 1.22 19.94
N TRP A 142 20.01 1.60 20.39
CA TRP A 142 20.70 0.91 21.47
C TRP A 142 19.96 0.95 22.81
N PRO A 143 19.53 2.13 23.33
CA PRO A 143 18.69 2.19 24.53
C PRO A 143 17.37 1.42 24.37
N ALA A 144 16.76 1.46 23.18
CA ALA A 144 15.52 0.73 22.89
C ALA A 144 15.73 -0.78 22.98
N VAL A 145 16.82 -1.33 22.41
CA VAL A 145 17.16 -2.75 22.51
C VAL A 145 17.39 -3.15 23.96
N LEU A 146 18.15 -2.35 24.73
CA LEU A 146 18.36 -2.64 26.16
C LEU A 146 17.04 -2.65 26.96
N SER A 147 16.15 -1.70 26.69
CA SER A 147 14.81 -1.66 27.29
C SER A 147 13.94 -2.87 26.93
N LEU A 148 14.00 -3.30 25.65
CA LEU A 148 13.28 -4.47 25.19
C LEU A 148 13.79 -5.76 25.81
N LEU A 149 15.10 -5.94 25.97
CA LEU A 149 15.70 -7.11 26.62
C LEU A 149 15.29 -7.26 28.08
N GLN A 150 14.96 -6.15 28.74
CA GLN A 150 14.47 -6.13 30.14
C GLN A 150 12.95 -6.29 30.26
N ASN A 151 12.21 -6.28 29.13
CA ASN A 151 10.75 -6.34 29.16
C ASN A 151 10.28 -7.81 29.10
N PRO A 152 9.63 -8.33 30.17
CA PRO A 152 9.15 -9.72 30.19
C PRO A 152 8.09 -10.03 29.13
N ARG A 153 7.41 -9.00 28.56
CA ARG A 153 6.40 -9.19 27.52
C ARG A 153 6.97 -9.52 26.13
N THR A 154 8.27 -9.35 25.91
CA THR A 154 8.91 -9.61 24.62
C THR A 154 9.40 -11.04 24.44
N ILE A 155 9.31 -11.87 25.48
CA ILE A 155 9.84 -13.25 25.47
C ILE A 155 8.85 -14.24 24.85
N ASP A 156 7.58 -13.86 24.68
CA ASP A 156 6.52 -14.74 24.22
C ASP A 156 6.34 -14.63 22.70
N LEU A 157 7.26 -15.25 21.95
CA LEU A 157 7.35 -15.20 20.48
C LEU A 157 6.14 -15.80 19.76
N SER A 158 5.27 -16.55 20.45
CA SER A 158 4.18 -17.30 19.81
C SER A 158 2.84 -17.20 20.54
N SER A 159 2.66 -16.23 21.45
CA SER A 159 1.45 -16.18 22.28
C SER A 159 0.18 -16.05 21.44
N GLY A 160 -0.63 -17.09 21.45
CA GLY A 160 -2.01 -17.07 20.98
C GLY A 160 -2.20 -17.26 19.47
N TRP A 161 -1.20 -17.68 18.69
CA TRP A 161 -1.35 -17.92 17.24
C TRP A 161 -0.64 -19.19 16.77
N GLY A 162 -1.23 -19.82 15.73
CA GLY A 162 -0.60 -20.96 15.08
C GLY A 162 0.56 -20.50 14.18
N PHE A 163 1.53 -21.37 13.94
CA PHE A 163 2.71 -21.04 13.13
C PHE A 163 2.34 -20.74 11.66
N LEU A 164 1.52 -21.59 11.04
CA LEU A 164 1.13 -21.47 9.64
C LEU A 164 -0.30 -20.94 9.44
N THR A 165 -1.17 -21.09 10.42
CA THR A 165 -2.58 -20.72 10.32
C THR A 165 -2.98 -19.86 11.51
N TYR A 166 -3.82 -18.86 11.25
CA TYR A 166 -4.42 -18.08 12.34
C TYR A 166 -5.37 -18.95 13.15
N SER A 167 -5.35 -18.78 14.46
CA SER A 167 -6.24 -19.52 15.39
C SER A 167 -7.73 -19.20 15.17
N LYS A 168 -8.03 -18.06 14.55
CA LYS A 168 -9.39 -17.63 14.25
C LYS A 168 -9.58 -17.49 12.73
N PRO A 169 -10.44 -18.32 12.11
CA PRO A 169 -10.70 -18.26 10.66
C PRO A 169 -11.19 -16.90 10.18
N GLN A 170 -11.91 -16.16 11.03
CA GLN A 170 -12.41 -14.81 10.73
C GLN A 170 -11.28 -13.81 10.41
N GLN A 171 -10.06 -14.07 10.89
CA GLN A 171 -8.89 -13.25 10.59
C GLN A 171 -8.59 -13.21 9.08
N TYR A 172 -8.73 -14.34 8.37
CA TYR A 172 -8.54 -14.38 6.92
C TYR A 172 -9.54 -13.52 6.18
N LEU A 173 -10.80 -13.54 6.64
CA LEU A 173 -11.85 -12.69 6.07
C LEU A 173 -11.55 -11.21 6.34
N ALA A 174 -11.16 -10.86 7.57
CA ALA A 174 -10.78 -9.48 7.91
C ALA A 174 -9.59 -8.99 7.07
N ILE A 175 -8.58 -9.83 6.84
CA ILE A 175 -7.44 -9.51 5.98
C ILE A 175 -7.91 -9.21 4.56
N LEU A 176 -8.74 -10.05 3.96
CA LEU A 176 -9.23 -9.85 2.59
C LEU A 176 -10.10 -8.60 2.47
N LEU A 177 -11.02 -8.38 3.42
CA LEU A 177 -11.92 -7.23 3.38
C LEU A 177 -11.21 -5.91 3.72
N SER A 178 -10.08 -5.95 4.43
CA SER A 178 -9.27 -4.76 4.73
C SER A 178 -8.78 -4.02 3.48
N TRP A 179 -8.69 -4.70 2.35
CA TRP A 179 -8.28 -4.12 1.07
C TRP A 179 -9.44 -3.53 0.27
N ILE A 180 -10.66 -4.00 0.53
CA ILE A 180 -11.83 -3.75 -0.31
C ILE A 180 -12.78 -2.74 0.35
N LEU A 181 -13.00 -2.86 1.66
CA LEU A 181 -13.94 -2.02 2.40
C LEU A 181 -13.26 -0.85 3.10
N PRO A 182 -13.93 0.30 3.22
CA PRO A 182 -13.45 1.40 4.05
C PRO A 182 -13.17 0.96 5.49
N PRO A 183 -12.23 1.61 6.18
CA PRO A 183 -11.92 1.28 7.57
C PRO A 183 -13.11 1.58 8.49
N ASP A 184 -13.30 0.72 9.49
CA ASP A 184 -14.21 0.97 10.59
C ASP A 184 -13.64 2.03 11.55
N SER A 185 -14.49 2.64 12.36
CA SER A 185 -14.04 3.62 13.34
C SER A 185 -13.20 2.96 14.44
N PRO A 186 -11.98 3.45 14.73
CA PRO A 186 -11.11 2.86 15.75
C PRO A 186 -11.66 2.98 17.17
N TYR A 187 -12.62 3.86 17.43
CA TYR A 187 -13.25 4.04 18.73
C TYR A 187 -14.50 3.19 18.94
N MET A 188 -15.05 2.64 17.86
CA MET A 188 -16.19 1.74 17.98
C MET A 188 -15.74 0.31 18.19
N THR A 189 -16.62 -0.52 18.71
CA THR A 189 -16.41 -1.97 18.74
C THR A 189 -16.26 -2.48 17.32
N SER A 190 -15.35 -3.44 17.12
CA SER A 190 -15.11 -4.03 15.80
C SER A 190 -16.42 -4.49 15.15
N ILE A 191 -16.52 -4.33 13.84
CA ILE A 191 -17.61 -4.88 13.03
C ILE A 191 -17.70 -6.41 13.20
N TRP A 192 -16.53 -7.04 13.34
CA TRP A 192 -16.40 -8.49 13.46
C TRP A 192 -16.57 -8.95 14.90
N SER A 193 -16.87 -10.23 15.08
CA SER A 193 -17.03 -10.86 16.39
C SER A 193 -15.80 -10.67 17.30
N GLU A 194 -15.99 -10.83 18.59
CA GLU A 194 -14.91 -10.77 19.61
C GLU A 194 -13.76 -11.69 19.25
N GLY A 195 -12.56 -11.16 19.34
CA GLY A 195 -11.33 -11.89 19.08
C GLY A 195 -10.70 -11.70 17.73
N ILE A 196 -11.33 -10.98 16.79
CA ILE A 196 -10.61 -10.36 15.70
C ILE A 196 -10.02 -9.09 16.23
N ILE A 197 -8.72 -8.92 16.04
CA ILE A 197 -8.02 -7.82 16.65
C ILE A 197 -8.46 -6.52 16.01
N LYS A 198 -8.88 -5.59 16.83
CA LYS A 198 -9.38 -4.28 16.47
C LYS A 198 -8.48 -3.50 15.53
N TRP A 199 -7.18 -3.75 15.63
CA TRP A 199 -6.13 -3.03 14.88
C TRP A 199 -5.82 -3.62 13.49
N THR A 200 -6.46 -4.70 13.09
CA THR A 200 -6.23 -5.37 11.81
C THR A 200 -7.34 -5.19 10.81
N SER A 201 -8.50 -4.70 11.25
CA SER A 201 -9.65 -4.59 10.39
C SER A 201 -9.52 -3.40 9.44
N MET A 202 -9.74 -3.66 8.15
CA MET A 202 -10.05 -2.69 7.10
C MET A 202 -9.09 -1.50 6.96
N THR A 203 -7.78 -1.75 7.04
CA THR A 203 -6.77 -0.68 7.06
C THR A 203 -6.01 -0.48 5.76
N ALA A 204 -6.16 -1.33 4.75
CA ALA A 204 -5.44 -1.22 3.48
C ALA A 204 -6.27 -0.60 2.34
N TYR A 205 -7.46 -0.10 2.64
CA TYR A 205 -8.36 0.49 1.67
C TYR A 205 -7.79 1.72 0.98
N LEU A 206 -7.93 1.79 -0.34
CA LEU A 206 -7.64 3.00 -1.11
C LEU A 206 -8.92 3.82 -1.33
N PRO A 207 -8.89 5.16 -1.12
CA PRO A 207 -10.07 6.02 -1.25
C PRO A 207 -10.83 5.81 -2.55
N LEU A 208 -12.16 5.94 -2.49
CA LEU A 208 -13.09 5.72 -3.61
C LEU A 208 -12.98 4.32 -4.23
N CYS A 209 -12.57 3.30 -3.47
CA CYS A 209 -12.30 1.96 -3.99
C CYS A 209 -11.32 1.94 -5.17
N SER A 210 -10.36 2.88 -5.20
CA SER A 210 -9.39 3.00 -6.28
C SER A 210 -8.44 1.81 -6.40
N LEU A 211 -8.56 0.82 -5.50
CA LEU A 211 -8.04 -0.53 -5.67
C LEU A 211 -8.45 -1.14 -7.03
N ALA A 212 -9.60 -0.75 -7.59
CA ALA A 212 -10.02 -1.15 -8.94
C ALA A 212 -8.95 -0.83 -10.00
N GLY A 213 -8.27 0.31 -9.88
CA GLY A 213 -7.13 0.66 -10.75
C GLY A 213 -5.95 -0.27 -10.57
N ALA A 214 -5.62 -0.66 -9.33
CA ALA A 214 -4.54 -1.62 -9.08
C ALA A 214 -4.89 -3.01 -9.63
N VAL A 215 -6.16 -3.45 -9.55
CA VAL A 215 -6.63 -4.70 -10.16
C VAL A 215 -6.56 -4.62 -11.68
N ALA A 216 -6.96 -3.50 -12.29
CA ALA A 216 -6.83 -3.26 -13.72
C ALA A 216 -5.36 -3.36 -14.17
N TYR A 217 -4.45 -2.72 -13.44
CA TYR A 217 -3.01 -2.83 -13.66
C TYR A 217 -2.52 -4.28 -13.58
N TRP A 218 -3.00 -5.01 -12.57
CA TRP A 218 -2.65 -6.43 -12.39
C TRP A 218 -3.05 -7.29 -13.59
N GLN A 219 -4.20 -7.03 -14.19
CA GLN A 219 -4.72 -7.78 -15.33
C GLN A 219 -3.97 -7.47 -16.63
N THR A 220 -3.54 -6.20 -16.82
CA THR A 220 -2.94 -5.75 -18.09
C THR A 220 -1.44 -5.94 -18.19
N ARG A 221 -0.70 -5.85 -17.08
CA ARG A 221 0.76 -5.96 -17.06
C ARG A 221 1.20 -7.36 -16.64
N GLN A 222 2.17 -7.95 -17.34
CA GLN A 222 2.77 -9.23 -17.00
C GLN A 222 4.21 -9.04 -16.52
N GLY A 223 4.66 -9.85 -15.55
CA GLY A 223 6.06 -9.92 -15.12
C GLY A 223 6.57 -8.72 -14.29
N ASP A 224 5.74 -7.74 -14.00
CA ASP A 224 6.10 -6.50 -13.30
C ASP A 224 6.45 -6.74 -11.82
N SER A 225 7.45 -6.02 -11.31
CA SER A 225 7.90 -6.10 -9.92
C SER A 225 6.83 -5.72 -8.91
N LYS A 226 5.96 -4.72 -9.22
CA LYS A 226 4.89 -4.30 -8.32
C LYS A 226 3.89 -5.42 -8.05
N LYS A 227 3.56 -6.22 -9.08
CA LYS A 227 2.71 -7.43 -8.90
C LYS A 227 3.37 -8.44 -7.99
N ARG A 228 4.68 -8.70 -8.16
CA ARG A 228 5.44 -9.61 -7.29
C ARG A 228 5.47 -9.10 -5.86
N ILE A 229 5.68 -7.81 -5.64
CA ILE A 229 5.68 -7.19 -4.31
C ILE A 229 4.32 -7.39 -3.64
N ILE A 230 3.22 -7.04 -4.32
CA ILE A 230 1.87 -7.18 -3.76
C ILE A 230 1.52 -8.65 -3.51
N GLY A 231 1.85 -9.55 -4.45
CA GLY A 231 1.65 -11.00 -4.27
C GLY A 231 2.42 -11.55 -3.07
N THR A 232 3.69 -11.16 -2.91
CA THR A 232 4.51 -11.52 -1.75
C THR A 232 3.91 -10.97 -0.46
N CYS A 233 3.51 -9.69 -0.44
CA CYS A 233 2.85 -9.08 0.71
C CYS A 233 1.54 -9.79 1.07
N ALA A 234 0.76 -10.23 0.07
CA ALA A 234 -0.46 -11.00 0.32
C ALA A 234 -0.16 -12.35 1.00
N VAL A 235 0.88 -13.08 0.55
CA VAL A 235 1.33 -14.30 1.22
C VAL A 235 1.78 -14.01 2.65
N PHE A 236 2.56 -12.95 2.86
CA PHE A 236 2.99 -12.54 4.20
C PHE A 236 1.82 -12.18 5.11
N ALA A 237 0.77 -11.57 4.60
CA ALA A 237 -0.44 -11.25 5.36
C ALA A 237 -1.24 -12.51 5.75
N LEU A 238 -1.30 -13.52 4.88
CA LEU A 238 -2.10 -14.72 5.08
C LEU A 238 -1.43 -15.77 5.98
N VAL A 239 -0.10 -15.73 6.13
CA VAL A 239 0.67 -16.70 6.94
C VAL A 239 1.18 -16.04 8.22
N PRO A 240 0.71 -16.45 9.42
CA PRO A 240 1.02 -15.78 10.69
C PRO A 240 2.51 -15.59 10.96
N VAL A 241 3.34 -16.60 10.77
CA VAL A 241 4.78 -16.49 10.99
C VAL A 241 5.42 -15.45 10.07
N LEU A 242 5.00 -15.35 8.81
CA LEU A 242 5.51 -14.36 7.88
C LEU A 242 5.02 -12.95 8.25
N ASN A 243 3.74 -12.81 8.61
CA ASN A 243 3.19 -11.54 9.10
C ASN A 243 3.94 -11.06 10.36
N SER A 244 4.25 -11.96 11.29
CA SER A 244 4.97 -11.62 12.51
C SER A 244 6.41 -11.14 12.25
N GLY A 245 7.01 -11.49 11.12
CA GLY A 245 8.31 -10.99 10.69
C GLY A 245 8.39 -9.44 10.64
N PHE A 246 7.28 -8.77 10.31
CA PHE A 246 7.19 -7.30 10.35
C PHE A 246 7.24 -6.72 11.78
N TYR A 247 7.16 -7.55 12.80
CA TYR A 247 7.15 -7.18 14.22
C TYR A 247 8.22 -7.92 15.02
N ALA A 248 9.33 -8.29 14.38
CA ALA A 248 10.39 -9.08 15.01
C ALA A 248 9.85 -10.38 15.64
N LEU A 249 8.90 -11.04 14.99
CA LEU A 249 8.24 -12.28 15.42
C LEU A 249 7.41 -12.16 16.71
N ASN A 250 7.07 -10.94 17.15
CA ASN A 250 6.38 -10.71 18.41
C ASN A 250 4.84 -10.73 18.32
N SER A 251 4.27 -10.54 17.14
CA SER A 251 2.81 -10.56 16.97
C SER A 251 2.43 -10.85 15.52
N SER A 252 1.34 -11.57 15.32
CA SER A 252 0.86 -11.92 13.98
C SER A 252 -0.48 -11.31 13.59
N TYR A 253 -1.17 -10.65 14.52
CA TYR A 253 -2.55 -10.22 14.30
C TYR A 253 -2.69 -8.80 13.75
N TYR A 254 -1.61 -8.02 13.71
CA TYR A 254 -1.67 -6.62 13.33
C TYR A 254 -1.37 -6.41 11.84
N ALA A 255 -2.04 -5.44 11.23
CA ALA A 255 -1.79 -4.99 9.86
C ALA A 255 -1.06 -3.63 9.80
N ARG A 256 -0.26 -3.32 10.82
CA ARG A 256 0.40 -2.01 10.96
C ARG A 256 1.40 -1.72 9.84
N TRP A 257 1.90 -2.74 9.15
CA TRP A 257 2.83 -2.61 8.03
C TRP A 257 2.14 -2.38 6.67
N TYR A 258 0.81 -2.40 6.60
CA TYR A 258 0.06 -2.30 5.35
C TYR A 258 0.23 -0.96 4.61
N TYR A 259 0.68 0.12 5.27
CA TYR A 259 1.01 1.37 4.58
C TYR A 259 2.08 1.17 3.47
N MET A 260 2.97 0.21 3.60
CA MET A 260 4.00 -0.07 2.61
C MET A 260 3.43 -0.66 1.31
N PRO A 261 2.68 -1.78 1.32
CA PRO A 261 2.01 -2.25 0.09
C PRO A 261 0.94 -1.29 -0.42
N VAL A 262 0.28 -0.49 0.43
CA VAL A 262 -0.68 0.54 0.00
C VAL A 262 -0.02 1.58 -0.92
N LEU A 263 1.24 1.96 -0.66
CA LEU A 263 2.00 2.84 -1.56
C LEU A 263 2.22 2.20 -2.95
N ILE A 264 2.51 0.90 -2.99
CA ILE A 264 2.65 0.16 -4.25
C ILE A 264 1.30 0.05 -4.99
N LEU A 265 0.20 -0.21 -4.27
CA LEU A 265 -1.14 -0.21 -4.86
C LEU A 265 -1.52 1.16 -5.43
N ALA A 266 -1.18 2.26 -4.73
CA ALA A 266 -1.37 3.61 -5.25
C ALA A 266 -0.56 3.81 -6.54
N ALA A 267 0.69 3.33 -6.61
CA ALA A 267 1.50 3.37 -7.83
C ALA A 267 0.87 2.57 -8.98
N MET A 268 0.35 1.36 -8.70
CA MET A 268 -0.36 0.55 -9.71
C MET A 268 -1.62 1.26 -10.20
N THR A 269 -2.40 1.85 -9.29
CA THR A 269 -3.63 2.59 -9.60
C THR A 269 -3.35 3.77 -10.53
N VAL A 270 -2.38 4.62 -10.21
CA VAL A 270 -2.09 5.79 -11.05
C VAL A 270 -1.48 5.43 -12.40
N ASN A 271 -0.72 4.33 -12.47
CA ASN A 271 -0.27 3.79 -13.76
C ASN A 271 -1.45 3.32 -14.63
N ALA A 272 -2.44 2.63 -14.04
CA ALA A 272 -3.63 2.19 -14.75
C ALA A 272 -4.51 3.36 -15.21
N LEU A 273 -4.58 4.42 -14.41
CA LEU A 273 -5.32 5.64 -14.75
C LEU A 273 -4.64 6.42 -15.88
N GLU A 274 -3.32 6.48 -15.90
CA GLU A 274 -2.56 7.15 -16.94
C GLU A 274 -2.60 6.40 -18.29
N ASP A 275 -2.66 5.07 -18.25
CA ASP A 275 -2.79 4.25 -19.46
C ASP A 275 -4.24 4.20 -19.94
N HIS A 276 -4.57 5.03 -20.92
CA HIS A 276 -5.92 5.13 -21.48
C HIS A 276 -6.46 3.83 -22.10
N ASN A 277 -5.59 2.87 -22.41
CA ASN A 277 -5.99 1.58 -22.96
C ASN A 277 -6.40 0.56 -21.89
N THR A 278 -6.13 0.84 -20.63
CA THR A 278 -6.46 -0.06 -19.51
C THR A 278 -7.96 -0.03 -19.20
N ASP A 279 -8.63 -1.18 -19.20
CA ASP A 279 -10.03 -1.27 -18.77
C ASP A 279 -10.13 -1.08 -17.24
N LEU A 280 -10.80 0.00 -16.82
CA LEU A 280 -11.05 0.31 -15.41
C LEU A 280 -12.44 -0.10 -14.95
N ASP A 281 -13.39 -0.30 -15.89
CA ASP A 281 -14.78 -0.55 -15.54
C ASP A 281 -15.04 -2.00 -15.13
N THR A 282 -14.44 -2.98 -15.82
CA THR A 282 -14.59 -4.40 -15.49
C THR A 282 -14.06 -4.73 -14.07
N PRO A 283 -12.84 -4.31 -13.66
CA PRO A 283 -12.38 -4.50 -12.28
C PRO A 283 -13.26 -3.79 -11.24
N ALA A 284 -13.72 -2.58 -11.54
CA ALA A 284 -14.62 -1.86 -10.64
C ALA A 284 -15.96 -2.58 -10.44
N ARG A 285 -16.56 -3.11 -11.52
CA ARG A 285 -17.76 -3.96 -11.40
C ARG A 285 -17.50 -5.22 -10.60
N GLY A 286 -16.36 -5.88 -10.83
CA GLY A 286 -15.95 -7.05 -10.07
C GLY A 286 -15.85 -6.79 -8.57
N LEU A 287 -15.22 -5.67 -8.17
CA LEU A 287 -15.17 -5.25 -6.76
C LEU A 287 -16.56 -4.96 -6.18
N GLY A 288 -17.46 -4.36 -6.96
CA GLY A 288 -18.83 -4.14 -6.54
C GLY A 288 -19.57 -5.45 -6.25
N TRP A 289 -19.41 -6.46 -7.10
CA TRP A 289 -19.98 -7.78 -6.85
C TRP A 289 -19.39 -8.46 -5.62
N ILE A 290 -18.06 -8.34 -5.39
CA ILE A 290 -17.43 -8.85 -4.18
C ILE A 290 -18.00 -8.15 -2.94
N MET A 291 -18.13 -6.81 -2.97
CA MET A 291 -18.75 -6.06 -1.87
C MET A 291 -20.19 -6.52 -1.60
N LEU A 292 -20.99 -6.71 -2.64
CA LEU A 292 -22.36 -7.22 -2.50
C LEU A 292 -22.39 -8.66 -1.97
N ALA A 293 -21.44 -9.51 -2.41
CA ALA A 293 -21.34 -10.87 -1.90
C ALA A 293 -21.01 -10.90 -0.38
N THR A 294 -20.35 -9.86 0.16
CA THR A 294 -20.11 -9.77 1.60
C THR A 294 -21.40 -9.61 2.43
N LEU A 295 -22.53 -9.24 1.81
CA LEU A 295 -23.85 -9.27 2.47
C LEU A 295 -24.21 -10.67 2.97
N ALA A 296 -23.73 -11.73 2.31
CA ALA A 296 -23.96 -13.09 2.78
C ALA A 296 -23.45 -13.29 4.22
N PHE A 297 -22.33 -12.65 4.59
CA PHE A 297 -21.77 -12.74 5.96
C PHE A 297 -22.65 -12.06 7.01
N ALA A 298 -23.44 -11.04 6.59
CA ALA A 298 -24.38 -10.36 7.46
C ALA A 298 -25.71 -11.14 7.62
N LEU A 299 -26.03 -12.02 6.68
CA LEU A 299 -27.31 -12.70 6.60
C LEU A 299 -27.25 -14.19 6.97
N VAL A 300 -26.07 -14.80 7.03
CA VAL A 300 -25.90 -16.20 7.42
C VAL A 300 -26.28 -16.38 8.91
N PRO A 301 -27.24 -17.27 9.22
CA PRO A 301 -27.56 -17.56 10.62
C PRO A 301 -26.40 -18.29 11.30
N VAL A 302 -26.00 -17.82 12.45
CA VAL A 302 -24.92 -18.40 13.29
C VAL A 302 -25.49 -18.77 14.65
N LEU A 303 -25.24 -20.00 15.08
CA LEU A 303 -25.55 -20.46 16.42
C LEU A 303 -24.43 -19.98 17.37
N ASP A 304 -24.79 -19.18 18.34
CA ASP A 304 -23.89 -18.86 19.43
C ASP A 304 -23.83 -20.07 20.40
N ASN A 305 -22.69 -20.72 20.43
CA ASN A 305 -22.49 -21.94 21.24
C ASN A 305 -22.51 -21.65 22.74
N ASP A 306 -22.26 -20.41 23.17
CA ASP A 306 -22.22 -20.03 24.58
C ASP A 306 -23.62 -19.74 25.12
N THR A 307 -24.49 -19.16 24.29
CA THR A 307 -25.84 -18.78 24.67
C THR A 307 -26.94 -19.70 24.15
N GLY A 308 -26.60 -20.57 23.18
CA GLY A 308 -27.57 -21.44 22.48
C GLY A 308 -28.58 -20.68 21.63
N THR A 309 -28.37 -19.39 21.37
CA THR A 309 -29.28 -18.54 20.61
C THR A 309 -28.82 -18.39 19.16
N TRP A 310 -29.78 -18.33 18.23
CA TRP A 310 -29.49 -18.03 16.83
C TRP A 310 -29.37 -16.51 16.63
N SER A 311 -28.25 -16.06 16.08
CA SER A 311 -28.03 -14.68 15.65
C SER A 311 -27.88 -14.63 14.11
N LEU A 312 -28.28 -13.48 13.51
CA LEU A 312 -28.04 -13.24 12.10
C LEU A 312 -26.63 -12.65 11.92
N GLY A 313 -25.85 -13.35 11.10
CA GLY A 313 -24.54 -12.90 10.65
C GLY A 313 -23.39 -13.17 11.63
N VAL A 314 -22.19 -13.19 11.06
CA VAL A 314 -20.92 -13.33 11.80
C VAL A 314 -20.46 -11.98 12.35
N LEU A 315 -21.31 -10.96 12.31
CA LEU A 315 -20.98 -9.58 12.59
C LEU A 315 -21.44 -9.19 14.00
N LYS A 316 -20.54 -8.60 14.76
CA LYS A 316 -20.87 -8.06 16.09
C LYS A 316 -21.73 -6.79 15.99
N ASN A 317 -21.46 -5.96 14.98
CA ASN A 317 -22.15 -4.69 14.73
C ASN A 317 -22.68 -4.59 13.30
N PRO A 318 -23.79 -5.22 12.99
CA PRO A 318 -24.35 -5.22 11.62
C PRO A 318 -24.69 -3.82 11.13
N GLY A 319 -25.18 -2.92 11.99
CA GLY A 319 -25.47 -1.54 11.60
C GLY A 319 -24.24 -0.78 11.09
N GLN A 320 -23.13 -0.88 11.81
CA GLN A 320 -21.85 -0.28 11.40
C GLN A 320 -21.33 -0.90 10.08
N TYR A 321 -21.49 -2.20 9.91
CA TYR A 321 -21.12 -2.88 8.68
C TYR A 321 -21.90 -2.36 7.47
N PHE A 322 -23.21 -2.17 7.58
CA PHE A 322 -24.01 -1.62 6.48
C PHE A 322 -23.61 -0.19 6.13
N VAL A 323 -23.23 0.63 7.13
CA VAL A 323 -22.70 1.99 6.89
C VAL A 323 -21.39 1.91 6.11
N VAL A 324 -20.44 1.08 6.55
CA VAL A 324 -19.14 0.90 5.86
C VAL A 324 -19.33 0.37 4.44
N LEU A 325 -20.20 -0.62 4.25
CA LEU A 325 -20.51 -1.16 2.93
C LEU A 325 -21.17 -0.10 2.03
N GLY A 326 -22.09 0.69 2.57
CA GLY A 326 -22.74 1.78 1.85
C GLY A 326 -21.73 2.84 1.38
N PHE A 327 -20.81 3.26 2.23
CA PHE A 327 -19.72 4.15 1.85
C PHE A 327 -18.76 3.53 0.82
N GLY A 328 -18.47 2.23 0.94
CA GLY A 328 -17.66 1.49 -0.03
C GLY A 328 -18.30 1.49 -1.43
N LEU A 329 -19.58 1.13 -1.50
CA LEU A 329 -20.35 1.12 -2.76
C LEU A 329 -20.51 2.52 -3.36
N ALA A 330 -20.80 3.53 -2.54
CA ALA A 330 -20.86 4.92 -2.98
C ALA A 330 -19.51 5.40 -3.54
N GLY A 331 -18.41 5.09 -2.84
CA GLY A 331 -17.05 5.39 -3.31
C GLY A 331 -16.74 4.72 -4.64
N LEU A 332 -17.09 3.46 -4.80
CA LEU A 332 -16.91 2.72 -6.05
C LEU A 332 -17.73 3.32 -7.20
N LEU A 333 -18.99 3.72 -6.93
CA LEU A 333 -19.83 4.40 -7.92
C LEU A 333 -19.19 5.73 -8.35
N LEU A 334 -18.74 6.53 -7.41
CA LEU A 334 -18.03 7.80 -7.69
C LEU A 334 -16.75 7.55 -8.50
N TYR A 335 -15.95 6.54 -8.15
CA TYR A 335 -14.78 6.16 -8.92
C TYR A 335 -15.14 5.86 -10.39
N ARG A 336 -16.17 5.04 -10.62
CA ARG A 336 -16.61 4.71 -11.98
C ARG A 336 -17.07 5.95 -12.75
N LEU A 337 -17.89 6.79 -12.13
CA LEU A 337 -18.39 8.03 -12.77
C LEU A 337 -17.23 8.99 -13.12
N ILE A 338 -16.25 9.16 -12.22
CA ILE A 338 -15.07 9.98 -12.47
C ILE A 338 -14.27 9.40 -13.62
N CYS A 339 -13.96 8.10 -13.61
CA CYS A 339 -13.21 7.46 -14.68
C CYS A 339 -13.89 7.52 -16.03
N GLN A 340 -15.21 7.35 -16.07
CA GLN A 340 -16.00 7.43 -17.31
C GLN A 340 -15.99 8.86 -17.88
N LYS A 341 -16.24 9.87 -17.04
CA LYS A 341 -16.21 11.28 -17.42
C LYS A 341 -14.80 11.69 -17.90
N TRP A 342 -13.77 11.34 -17.14
CA TRP A 342 -12.38 11.65 -17.49
C TRP A 342 -11.98 11.09 -18.85
N ARG A 343 -12.36 9.84 -19.14
CA ARG A 343 -12.08 9.21 -20.44
C ARG A 343 -12.89 9.82 -21.58
N ALA A 344 -14.12 10.23 -21.31
CA ALA A 344 -14.95 10.92 -22.30
C ALA A 344 -14.32 12.28 -22.67
N ASP A 345 -13.94 13.07 -21.68
CA ASP A 345 -13.32 14.39 -21.90
C ASP A 345 -11.95 14.29 -22.60
N SER A 346 -11.13 13.29 -22.25
CA SER A 346 -9.84 13.06 -22.91
C SER A 346 -10.00 12.62 -24.39
N ARG A 347 -11.01 11.84 -24.69
CA ARG A 347 -11.35 11.47 -26.09
C ARG A 347 -11.83 12.68 -26.87
N LEU A 348 -12.65 13.55 -26.29
CA LEU A 348 -13.07 14.80 -26.90
C LEU A 348 -11.89 15.75 -27.14
N CYS A 349 -10.95 15.85 -26.21
CA CYS A 349 -9.76 16.65 -26.36
C CYS A 349 -8.83 16.09 -27.45
N CYS A 350 -8.65 14.77 -27.54
CA CYS A 350 -7.90 14.11 -28.60
C CYS A 350 -8.59 14.30 -29.98
N THR A 351 -9.91 14.12 -30.07
CA THR A 351 -10.62 14.32 -31.32
C THR A 351 -10.62 15.78 -31.75
N ALA A 352 -10.76 16.73 -30.84
CA ALA A 352 -10.62 18.16 -31.13
C ALA A 352 -9.19 18.54 -31.55
N PHE A 353 -8.18 17.97 -30.92
CA PHE A 353 -6.77 18.17 -31.30
C PHE A 353 -6.45 17.56 -32.66
N PHE A 354 -6.93 16.35 -32.98
CA PHE A 354 -6.80 15.75 -34.33
C PHE A 354 -7.60 16.50 -35.38
N ALA A 355 -8.81 16.97 -35.04
CA ALA A 355 -9.60 17.81 -35.95
C ALA A 355 -8.93 19.18 -36.21
N ALA A 356 -8.33 19.78 -35.16
CA ALA A 356 -7.57 21.03 -35.30
C ALA A 356 -6.21 20.85 -36.00
N SER A 357 -5.58 19.68 -35.88
CA SER A 357 -4.32 19.33 -36.59
C SER A 357 -4.55 18.70 -37.96
N GLY A 358 -5.77 18.28 -38.28
CA GLY A 358 -6.17 17.63 -39.56
C GLY A 358 -6.17 18.53 -40.78
N GLY A 359 -5.63 19.75 -40.70
CA GLY A 359 -5.49 20.68 -41.82
C GLY A 359 -4.15 20.68 -42.54
N ARG A 360 -3.17 19.84 -42.16
CA ARG A 360 -1.86 19.81 -42.89
C ARG A 360 -1.26 18.39 -42.91
N THR A 361 -1.78 17.55 -43.78
CA THR A 361 -0.97 16.49 -44.35
C THR A 361 0.02 17.14 -45.33
N ALA A 362 1.16 17.59 -44.82
CA ALA A 362 2.29 17.91 -45.67
C ALA A 362 2.84 16.57 -46.20
N ALA A 363 2.67 16.38 -47.48
CA ALA A 363 3.33 15.32 -48.24
C ALA A 363 4.84 15.36 -47.96
N LEU A 364 5.40 14.23 -47.53
CA LEU A 364 6.82 14.00 -47.50
C LEU A 364 7.28 13.88 -48.98
N PRO A 365 8.28 14.65 -49.41
CA PRO A 365 8.87 14.45 -50.75
C PRO A 365 9.69 13.15 -50.75
N SER A 366 9.39 12.31 -51.71
CA SER A 366 10.22 11.17 -52.11
C SER A 366 11.58 11.66 -52.64
N ALA A 367 12.67 11.31 -52.01
CA ALA A 367 13.98 11.10 -52.59
C ALA A 367 14.83 10.21 -51.66
#